data_ed177da18494b196f44b5b5236492d43
#
_entry.id   ed177da18494b196f44b5b5236492d43
#
_cell.length_a   1.000
_cell.length_b   1.000
_cell.length_c   1.000
_cell.angle_alpha   90.00
_cell.angle_beta   90.00
_cell.angle_gamma   90.00
#
_symmetry.space_group_name_H-M   'P 1'
#
loop_
_entity.id
_entity.type
_entity.pdbx_description
1 polymer ?
#
loop_
_entity_poly.entity_id
_entity_poly.type
_entity_poly.pdbx_seq_one_letter_code
_entity_poly.pdbx_strand_id
1 'polypeptide(L)'
;LFHCHHVANVRITFKEAIGVQGRAGYFDGYGIIRDIMQNHLMQVLTLVAMEAPATLEAEDVRDEKVKVLKQIRPISPRDCVIGQYEGYQTDPDIQKINLKQGYASRCPTFAVAV
;
A
#
# COMPACT_ATOMS: atom_id res chain seq x y z
N LEU A 1 -8.37 23.50 6.00
CA LEU A 1 -8.39 22.47 7.00
C LEU A 1 -9.24 21.32 6.48
N PHE A 2 -8.71 20.11 6.60
CA PHE A 2 -9.35 18.90 6.08
C PHE A 2 -10.56 18.57 6.97
N HIS A 3 -11.76 18.68 6.42
CA HIS A 3 -12.99 18.40 7.13
C HIS A 3 -14.01 17.80 6.16
N CYS A 4 -14.83 16.87 6.61
CA CYS A 4 -15.80 16.15 5.78
C CYS A 4 -16.78 17.07 5.01
N HIS A 5 -17.01 18.30 5.48
CA HIS A 5 -17.81 19.29 4.76
C HIS A 5 -17.07 20.00 3.61
N HIS A 6 -15.76 19.87 3.52
CA HIS A 6 -14.94 20.57 2.53
C HIS A 6 -14.13 19.63 1.63
N VAL A 7 -13.96 18.36 2.02
CA VAL A 7 -13.20 17.38 1.27
C VAL A 7 -14.16 16.35 0.69
N ALA A 8 -14.33 16.35 -0.63
CA ALA A 8 -15.20 15.41 -1.32
C ALA A 8 -14.54 14.04 -1.54
N ASN A 9 -13.24 14.02 -1.76
CA ASN A 9 -12.47 12.77 -1.91
C ASN A 9 -11.00 13.00 -1.59
N VAL A 10 -10.29 11.91 -1.30
CA VAL A 10 -8.84 11.89 -1.10
C VAL A 10 -8.25 10.85 -2.05
N ARG A 11 -7.29 11.25 -2.86
CA ARG A 11 -6.51 10.34 -3.70
C ARG A 11 -5.06 10.38 -3.28
N ILE A 12 -4.53 9.22 -2.90
CA ILE A 12 -3.13 9.06 -2.52
C ILE A 12 -2.47 8.21 -3.60
N THR A 13 -1.41 8.73 -4.21
CA THR A 13 -0.68 8.03 -5.26
C THR A 13 0.79 7.98 -4.88
N PHE A 14 1.36 6.79 -4.91
CA PHE A 14 2.78 6.54 -4.72
C PHE A 14 3.33 5.84 -5.95
N LYS A 15 4.43 6.35 -6.50
CA LYS A 15 5.11 5.78 -7.67
C LYS A 15 6.61 5.85 -7.45
N GLU A 16 7.30 4.77 -7.78
CA GLU A 16 8.75 4.71 -7.80
C GLU A 16 9.24 4.38 -9.21
N ALA A 17 10.34 5.01 -9.62
CA ALA A 17 10.98 4.76 -10.91
C ALA A 17 12.02 3.63 -10.85
N ILE A 18 11.97 2.80 -9.81
CA ILE A 18 12.90 1.70 -9.58
C ILE A 18 12.15 0.36 -9.57
N GLY A 19 12.83 -0.70 -10.01
CA GLY A 19 12.34 -2.07 -9.88
C GLY A 19 12.69 -2.69 -8.52
N VAL A 20 12.57 -4.01 -8.45
CA VAL A 20 12.82 -4.79 -7.20
C VAL A 20 14.30 -5.07 -6.91
N GLN A 21 15.21 -4.47 -7.62
CA GLN A 21 16.66 -4.71 -7.57
C GLN A 21 17.19 -4.86 -6.14
N GLY A 22 17.77 -6.02 -5.82
CA GLY A 22 18.30 -6.35 -4.51
C GLY A 22 17.25 -6.62 -3.42
N ARG A 23 15.96 -6.45 -3.70
CA ARG A 23 14.84 -6.66 -2.75
C ARG A 23 13.85 -7.73 -3.20
N ALA A 24 14.10 -8.37 -4.33
CA ALA A 24 13.18 -9.33 -4.95
C ALA A 24 12.73 -10.42 -3.98
N GLY A 25 13.64 -10.99 -3.20
CA GLY A 25 13.34 -12.06 -2.24
C GLY A 25 12.34 -11.65 -1.15
N TYR A 26 12.38 -10.40 -0.71
CA TYR A 26 11.40 -9.86 0.22
C TYR A 26 10.11 -9.49 -0.51
N PHE A 27 10.23 -8.68 -1.57
CA PHE A 27 9.09 -8.09 -2.25
C PHE A 27 8.18 -9.14 -2.90
N ASP A 28 8.76 -10.19 -3.51
CA ASP A 28 7.99 -11.23 -4.19
C ASP A 28 7.05 -11.99 -3.24
N GLY A 29 7.46 -12.17 -1.99
CA GLY A 29 6.62 -12.78 -0.96
C GLY A 29 5.59 -11.82 -0.33
N TYR A 30 5.78 -10.51 -0.47
CA TYR A 30 4.96 -9.47 0.17
C TYR A 30 3.96 -8.83 -0.78
N GLY A 31 4.46 -8.31 -1.90
CA GLY A 31 3.69 -7.56 -2.89
C GLY A 31 3.38 -6.12 -2.48
N ILE A 32 3.03 -5.31 -3.49
CA ILE A 32 2.84 -3.87 -3.35
C ILE A 32 1.73 -3.49 -2.35
N ILE A 33 0.71 -4.34 -2.20
CA ILE A 33 -0.40 -4.04 -1.29
C ILE A 33 0.09 -4.00 0.15
N ARG A 34 0.80 -5.03 0.60
CA ARG A 34 1.32 -5.10 1.97
C ARG A 34 2.47 -4.14 2.19
N ASP A 35 3.38 -4.04 1.23
CA ASP A 35 4.59 -3.24 1.37
C ASP A 35 4.30 -1.73 1.37
N ILE A 36 3.42 -1.27 0.50
CA ILE A 36 3.16 0.16 0.30
C ILE A 36 1.75 0.57 0.75
N MET A 37 0.68 -0.09 0.27
CA MET A 37 -0.68 0.38 0.53
C MET A 37 -1.07 0.23 1.99
N GLN A 38 -0.98 -0.96 2.55
CA GLN A 38 -1.34 -1.25 3.94
C GLN A 38 -0.34 -0.68 4.95
N ASN A 39 0.81 -0.24 4.52
CA ASN A 39 1.81 0.39 5.35
C ASN A 39 1.83 1.91 5.13
N HIS A 40 2.56 2.38 4.14
CA HIS A 40 2.83 3.81 3.95
C HIS A 40 1.58 4.62 3.58
N LEU A 41 0.75 4.14 2.64
CA LEU A 41 -0.42 4.90 2.20
C LEU A 41 -1.50 4.99 3.29
N MET A 42 -1.66 3.92 4.08
CA MET A 42 -2.58 3.96 5.22
C MET A 42 -2.12 4.94 6.30
N GLN A 43 -0.81 5.09 6.54
CA GLN A 43 -0.30 6.10 7.46
C GLN A 43 -0.65 7.52 6.98
N VAL A 44 -0.46 7.79 5.69
CA VAL A 44 -0.82 9.10 5.10
C VAL A 44 -2.32 9.33 5.18
N LEU A 45 -3.13 8.33 4.81
CA LEU A 45 -4.59 8.45 4.86
C LEU A 45 -5.08 8.75 6.28
N THR A 46 -4.57 8.04 7.27
CA THR A 46 -5.00 8.25 8.67
C THR A 46 -4.61 9.63 9.18
N LEU A 47 -3.42 10.15 8.83
CA LEU A 47 -3.01 11.50 9.19
C LEU A 47 -3.87 12.59 8.53
N VAL A 48 -4.32 12.36 7.30
CA VAL A 48 -5.19 13.31 6.58
C VAL A 48 -6.62 13.30 7.13
N ALA A 49 -7.10 12.12 7.54
CA ALA A 49 -8.50 11.90 7.90
C ALA A 49 -8.77 11.94 9.41
N MET A 50 -7.75 11.87 10.27
CA MET A 50 -7.94 11.90 11.72
C MET A 50 -8.41 13.27 12.21
N GLU A 51 -9.11 13.29 13.33
CA GLU A 51 -9.39 14.52 14.08
C GLU A 51 -8.13 15.00 14.81
N ALA A 52 -8.20 16.23 15.32
CA ALA A 52 -7.11 16.75 16.13
C ALA A 52 -6.96 15.93 17.41
N PRO A 53 -5.78 15.37 17.69
CA PRO A 53 -5.57 14.62 18.93
C PRO A 53 -5.61 15.57 20.15
N ALA A 54 -5.93 15.02 21.32
CA ALA A 54 -5.99 15.78 22.56
C ALA A 54 -4.64 16.42 22.93
N THR A 55 -3.56 15.70 22.67
CA THR A 55 -2.17 16.16 22.77
C THR A 55 -1.35 15.64 21.59
N LEU A 56 -0.10 16.11 21.47
CA LEU A 56 0.83 15.57 20.46
C LEU A 56 1.60 14.34 20.95
N GLU A 57 1.20 13.77 22.08
CA GLU A 57 1.76 12.52 22.54
C GLU A 57 1.44 11.36 21.59
N ALA A 58 2.35 10.41 21.50
CA ALA A 58 2.26 9.35 20.50
C ALA A 58 0.98 8.51 20.62
N GLU A 59 0.50 8.27 21.85
CA GLU A 59 -0.72 7.48 22.08
C GLU A 59 -1.98 8.24 21.63
N ASP A 60 -2.10 9.52 21.94
CA ASP A 60 -3.24 10.34 21.51
C ASP A 60 -3.33 10.39 19.97
N VAL A 61 -2.18 10.53 19.29
CA VAL A 61 -2.11 10.49 17.82
C VAL A 61 -2.50 9.11 17.28
N ARG A 62 -2.05 8.03 17.92
CA ARG A 62 -2.43 6.66 17.53
C ARG A 62 -3.91 6.40 17.70
N ASP A 63 -4.50 6.86 18.77
CA ASP A 63 -5.93 6.69 19.05
C ASP A 63 -6.78 7.33 17.96
N GLU A 64 -6.45 8.53 17.52
CA GLU A 64 -7.16 9.19 16.42
C GLU A 64 -6.99 8.43 15.10
N LYS A 65 -5.79 7.94 14.79
CA LYS A 65 -5.56 7.11 13.61
C LYS A 65 -6.37 5.81 13.64
N VAL A 66 -6.46 5.17 14.80
CA VAL A 66 -7.25 3.94 14.99
C VAL A 66 -8.73 4.19 14.75
N LYS A 67 -9.27 5.34 15.16
CA LYS A 67 -10.65 5.71 14.86
C LYS A 67 -10.90 5.76 13.35
N VAL A 68 -10.00 6.37 12.58
CA VAL A 68 -10.09 6.37 11.11
C VAL A 68 -10.10 4.96 10.56
N LEU A 69 -9.13 4.13 10.96
CA LEU A 69 -9.01 2.75 10.46
C LEU A 69 -10.27 1.92 10.72
N LYS A 70 -10.90 2.10 11.88
CA LYS A 70 -12.16 1.42 12.23
C LYS A 70 -13.35 1.84 11.37
N GLN A 71 -13.31 3.00 10.73
CA GLN A 71 -14.36 3.50 9.85
C GLN A 71 -14.18 3.05 8.39
N ILE A 72 -13.00 2.59 8.02
CA ILE A 72 -12.73 2.11 6.66
C ILE A 72 -13.42 0.76 6.47
N ARG A 73 -14.30 0.69 5.49
CA ARG A 73 -14.92 -0.59 5.10
C ARG A 73 -13.88 -1.50 4.44
N PRO A 74 -13.95 -2.82 4.64
CA PRO A 74 -13.11 -3.75 3.91
C PRO A 74 -13.25 -3.54 2.41
N ILE A 75 -12.11 -3.42 1.74
CA ILE A 75 -12.05 -3.26 0.28
C ILE A 75 -12.35 -4.61 -0.36
N SER A 76 -13.30 -4.63 -1.29
CA SER A 76 -13.61 -5.83 -2.08
C SER A 76 -12.58 -6.02 -3.20
N PRO A 77 -12.23 -7.25 -3.58
CA PRO A 77 -11.43 -7.49 -4.78
C PRO A 77 -11.99 -6.86 -6.06
N ARG A 78 -13.31 -6.60 -6.11
CA ARG A 78 -13.96 -5.91 -7.25
C ARG A 78 -13.62 -4.42 -7.31
N ASP A 79 -13.22 -3.84 -6.20
CA ASP A 79 -12.85 -2.43 -6.07
C ASP A 79 -11.35 -2.22 -6.28
N CYS A 80 -10.63 -3.28 -6.67
CA CYS A 80 -9.19 -3.29 -6.85
C CYS A 80 -8.78 -3.67 -8.27
N VAL A 81 -7.74 -3.00 -8.76
CA VAL A 81 -6.99 -3.43 -9.94
C VAL A 81 -5.56 -3.71 -9.51
N ILE A 82 -5.07 -4.89 -9.85
CA ILE A 82 -3.70 -5.30 -9.58
C ILE A 82 -3.00 -5.72 -10.85
N GLY A 83 -1.68 -5.59 -10.88
CA GLY A 83 -0.87 -5.98 -12.02
C GLY A 83 0.62 -6.08 -11.69
N GLN A 84 1.41 -6.40 -12.68
CA GLN A 84 2.87 -6.36 -12.60
C GLN A 84 3.39 -5.35 -13.62
N TYR A 85 4.49 -4.65 -13.29
CA TYR A 85 5.15 -3.81 -14.27
C TYR A 85 5.83 -4.65 -15.34
N GLU A 86 5.91 -4.09 -16.53
CA GLU A 86 6.64 -4.69 -17.63
C GLU A 86 8.11 -4.94 -17.25
N GLY A 87 8.61 -6.15 -17.52
CA GLY A 87 9.98 -6.53 -17.15
C GLY A 87 10.13 -7.19 -15.77
N TYR A 88 9.08 -7.25 -14.92
CA TYR A 88 9.18 -7.93 -13.61
C TYR A 88 9.64 -9.38 -13.73
N GLN A 89 9.05 -10.13 -14.65
CA GLN A 89 9.37 -11.55 -14.86
C GLN A 89 10.77 -11.77 -15.47
N THR A 90 11.34 -10.75 -16.09
CA THR A 90 12.67 -10.80 -16.70
C THR A 90 13.79 -10.31 -15.78
N ASP A 91 13.44 -9.79 -14.61
CA ASP A 91 14.41 -9.41 -13.59
C ASP A 91 15.21 -10.64 -13.15
N PRO A 92 16.56 -10.57 -13.12
CA PRO A 92 17.41 -11.73 -12.81
C PRO A 92 17.14 -12.36 -11.44
N ASP A 93 16.77 -11.56 -10.45
CA ASP A 93 16.49 -12.08 -9.11
C ASP A 93 15.11 -12.73 -9.04
N ILE A 94 14.14 -12.21 -9.77
CA ILE A 94 12.82 -12.87 -9.93
C ILE A 94 12.94 -14.17 -10.71
N GLN A 95 13.76 -14.21 -11.76
CA GLN A 95 14.01 -15.46 -12.49
C GLN A 95 14.61 -16.54 -11.59
N LYS A 96 15.55 -16.22 -10.71
CA LYS A 96 16.08 -17.17 -9.73
C LYS A 96 15.00 -17.70 -8.79
N ILE A 97 14.09 -16.81 -8.32
CA ILE A 97 12.96 -17.19 -7.48
C ILE A 97 12.02 -18.12 -8.25
N ASN A 98 11.64 -17.75 -9.46
CA ASN A 98 10.77 -18.55 -10.34
C ASN A 98 11.33 -19.95 -10.59
N LEU A 99 12.63 -20.05 -10.88
CA LEU A 99 13.31 -21.34 -11.07
C LEU A 99 13.26 -22.20 -9.80
N LYS A 100 13.47 -21.61 -8.64
CA LYS A 100 13.41 -22.31 -7.35
C LYS A 100 12.00 -22.78 -7.00
N GLN A 101 10.99 -21.98 -7.33
CA GLN A 101 9.58 -22.29 -7.06
C GLN A 101 8.95 -23.22 -8.10
N GLY A 102 9.48 -23.26 -9.32
CA GLY A 102 8.93 -24.03 -10.44
C GLY A 102 7.76 -23.38 -11.16
N TYR A 103 7.47 -22.10 -10.89
CA TYR A 103 6.42 -21.32 -11.56
C TYR A 103 6.76 -19.84 -11.59
N ALA A 104 6.13 -19.10 -12.50
CA ALA A 104 6.29 -17.65 -12.60
C ALA A 104 5.59 -16.93 -11.43
N SER A 105 6.28 -15.95 -10.84
CA SER A 105 5.74 -15.15 -9.76
C SER A 105 4.45 -14.42 -10.18
N ARG A 106 3.46 -14.41 -9.29
CA ARG A 106 2.21 -13.65 -9.41
C ARG A 106 2.17 -12.45 -8.47
N CYS A 107 3.31 -12.07 -7.91
CA CYS A 107 3.41 -10.93 -7.00
C CYS A 107 2.92 -9.64 -7.66
N PRO A 108 1.93 -8.93 -7.09
CA PRO A 108 1.48 -7.66 -7.62
C PRO A 108 2.51 -6.57 -7.34
N THR A 109 2.94 -5.86 -8.38
CA THR A 109 3.82 -4.70 -8.31
C THR A 109 3.07 -3.38 -8.56
N PHE A 110 1.80 -3.48 -8.92
CA PHE A 110 0.88 -2.37 -9.11
C PHE A 110 -0.45 -2.72 -8.46
N ALA A 111 -1.04 -1.78 -7.75
CA ALA A 111 -2.38 -1.89 -7.21
C ALA A 111 -3.07 -0.54 -7.14
N VAL A 112 -4.35 -0.52 -7.45
CA VAL A 112 -5.28 0.60 -7.20
C VAL A 112 -6.48 0.05 -6.47
N ALA A 113 -6.90 0.73 -5.42
CA ALA A 113 -8.14 0.46 -4.72
C ALA A 113 -8.98 1.74 -4.65
N VAL A 114 -10.30 1.63 -4.83
CA VAL A 114 -11.24 2.75 -4.88
C VAL A 114 -12.37 2.54 -3.86
#